data_6f07433a215026c3b57cfca715570555
#
_entry.id   6f07433a215026c3b57cfca715570555
#
_cell.length_a   1.000
_cell.length_b   1.000
_cell.length_c   1.000
_cell.angle_alpha   90.00
_cell.angle_beta   90.00
_cell.angle_gamma   90.00
#
_symmetry.space_group_name_H-M   'P 1'
#
loop_
_entity.id
_entity.type
_entity.pdbx_description
1 polymer ?
#
loop_
_entity_poly.entity_id
_entity_poly.type
_entity_poly.pdbx_seq_one_letter_code
_entity_poly.pdbx_strand_id
1 'polypeptide(L)'
;TVGFTLLYALYPATSGGAVYDMHENCFLTFFLLMTIWAAEKKKTYIMILMMLFAFFVKEDAAIYVLVLGTFYLLSRKDKKRGLILMVCAAVYFLIAISVVNSYGLGIMDNRFSNLYFDADGGLSQVFKSIIANPGYVIAQMITNSSADSVEKIAYFILMFGPMATVIFTTGKKYILLSPLIIINIFTTYVYMHDINFQYNFGVIALIMYLAIMNMADVKAEKAKTYVSIAVLCAGIMFVGNQFPKMPNYYKTYTENKSTYEKIDKALELVPTNASVCASGFFTPHLSKNLVL
;
A
#
# COMPACT_ATOMS: atom_id res chain seq x y z
N THR A 1 20.35 7.93 -8.95
CA THR A 1 20.12 6.98 -7.83
C THR A 1 19.86 7.72 -6.54
N VAL A 2 20.80 8.55 -6.01
CA VAL A 2 20.65 9.28 -4.73
C VAL A 2 19.33 10.06 -4.64
N GLY A 3 18.95 10.80 -5.69
CA GLY A 3 17.69 11.56 -5.71
C GLY A 3 16.43 10.71 -5.48
N PHE A 4 16.36 9.51 -6.09
CA PHE A 4 15.24 8.60 -5.86
C PHE A 4 15.26 7.97 -4.47
N THR A 5 16.44 7.72 -3.90
CA THR A 5 16.54 7.25 -2.51
C THR A 5 16.04 8.30 -1.53
N LEU A 6 16.44 9.56 -1.72
CA LEU A 6 15.95 10.68 -0.91
C LEU A 6 14.44 10.90 -1.11
N LEU A 7 13.96 10.85 -2.36
CA LEU A 7 12.55 10.97 -2.68
C LEU A 7 11.73 9.90 -1.94
N TYR A 8 12.17 8.64 -1.96
CA TYR A 8 11.51 7.55 -1.26
C TYR A 8 11.51 7.75 0.27
N ALA A 9 12.66 8.14 0.84
CA ALA A 9 12.79 8.33 2.28
C ALA A 9 11.96 9.50 2.82
N LEU A 10 11.85 10.58 2.04
CA LEU A 10 11.09 11.77 2.39
C LEU A 10 9.63 11.73 1.91
N TYR A 11 9.25 10.70 1.17
CA TYR A 11 7.90 10.59 0.65
C TYR A 11 6.89 10.46 1.79
N PRO A 12 5.90 11.37 1.89
CA PRO A 12 4.99 11.40 3.05
C PRO A 12 4.24 10.09 3.30
N ALA A 13 3.84 9.38 2.24
CA ALA A 13 3.15 8.11 2.37
C ALA A 13 4.06 6.97 2.85
N THR A 14 5.37 7.02 2.57
CA THR A 14 6.34 6.07 3.13
C THR A 14 6.54 6.30 4.63
N SER A 15 6.80 7.55 5.00
CA SER A 15 7.07 7.92 6.39
C SER A 15 5.81 7.87 7.25
N GLY A 16 4.65 8.24 6.71
CA GLY A 16 3.37 8.20 7.42
C GLY A 16 3.01 6.80 7.88
N GLY A 17 3.02 5.84 6.96
CA GLY A 17 2.74 4.45 7.29
C GLY A 17 3.79 3.81 8.21
N ALA A 18 5.07 4.24 8.12
CA ALA A 18 6.15 3.70 8.95
C ALA A 18 6.11 4.22 10.40
N VAL A 19 5.50 5.39 10.65
CA VAL A 19 5.45 6.02 11.99
C VAL A 19 4.19 5.58 12.76
N TYR A 20 3.18 5.03 12.07
CA TYR A 20 1.93 4.63 12.71
C TYR A 20 2.11 3.43 13.65
N ASP A 21 2.47 2.31 13.08
CA ASP A 21 2.71 1.04 13.79
C ASP A 21 3.50 0.10 12.87
N MET A 22 4.12 -0.93 13.45
CA MET A 22 4.78 -1.95 12.64
C MET A 22 3.74 -2.91 12.07
N HIS A 23 3.53 -2.81 10.77
CA HIS A 23 2.70 -3.73 10.01
C HIS A 23 3.52 -4.47 8.95
N GLU A 24 3.14 -5.72 8.66
CA GLU A 24 3.74 -6.55 7.63
C GLU A 24 3.79 -5.86 6.26
N ASN A 25 2.81 -4.99 5.98
CA ASN A 25 2.74 -4.22 4.74
C ASN A 25 4.00 -3.40 4.42
N CYS A 26 4.81 -3.03 5.43
CA CYS A 26 6.05 -2.28 5.19
C CYS A 26 7.06 -3.07 4.32
N PHE A 27 7.00 -4.40 4.34
CA PHE A 27 7.83 -5.26 3.50
C PHE A 27 7.36 -5.32 2.04
N LEU A 28 6.10 -4.96 1.77
CA LEU A 28 5.49 -5.09 0.44
C LEU A 28 6.21 -4.24 -0.59
N THR A 29 6.55 -2.99 -0.25
CA THR A 29 7.29 -2.10 -1.15
C THR A 29 8.62 -2.72 -1.58
N PHE A 30 9.36 -3.29 -0.63
CA PHE A 30 10.65 -3.93 -0.91
C PHE A 30 10.49 -5.12 -1.85
N PHE A 31 9.59 -6.06 -1.54
CA PHE A 31 9.41 -7.25 -2.36
C PHE A 31 8.88 -6.93 -3.76
N LEU A 32 7.97 -5.96 -3.89
CA LEU A 32 7.49 -5.51 -5.20
C LEU A 32 8.60 -4.84 -6.01
N LEU A 33 9.41 -3.95 -5.42
CA LEU A 33 10.54 -3.32 -6.11
C LEU A 33 11.60 -4.35 -6.52
N MET A 34 11.86 -5.35 -5.68
CA MET A 34 12.78 -6.45 -6.03
C MET A 34 12.22 -7.35 -7.13
N THR A 35 10.91 -7.60 -7.14
CA THR A 35 10.22 -8.30 -8.25
C THR A 35 10.38 -7.53 -9.56
N ILE A 36 10.17 -6.22 -9.53
CA ILE A 36 10.34 -5.33 -10.68
C ILE A 36 11.80 -5.34 -11.15
N TRP A 37 12.75 -5.16 -10.24
CA TRP A 37 14.18 -5.16 -10.56
C TRP A 37 14.61 -6.48 -11.21
N ALA A 38 14.16 -7.60 -10.67
CA ALA A 38 14.47 -8.91 -11.22
C ALA A 38 13.85 -9.13 -12.61
N ALA A 39 12.62 -8.63 -12.82
CA ALA A 39 11.96 -8.64 -14.12
C ALA A 39 12.73 -7.80 -15.15
N GLU A 40 13.13 -6.56 -14.81
CA GLU A 40 13.93 -5.67 -15.67
C GLU A 40 15.29 -6.28 -16.02
N LYS A 41 15.91 -6.97 -15.07
CA LYS A 41 17.19 -7.69 -15.27
C LYS A 41 17.03 -9.08 -15.90
N LYS A 42 15.80 -9.46 -16.28
CA LYS A 42 15.49 -10.76 -16.88
C LYS A 42 15.85 -11.96 -15.99
N LYS A 43 15.91 -11.77 -14.67
CA LYS A 43 16.23 -12.81 -13.67
C LYS A 43 14.94 -13.47 -13.17
N THR A 44 14.33 -14.30 -14.01
CA THR A 44 12.98 -14.86 -13.79
C THR A 44 12.85 -15.61 -12.46
N TYR A 45 13.86 -16.38 -12.04
CA TYR A 45 13.79 -17.11 -10.76
C TYR A 45 13.75 -16.17 -9.55
N ILE A 46 14.57 -15.10 -9.56
CA ILE A 46 14.55 -14.09 -8.50
C ILE A 46 13.22 -13.33 -8.51
N MET A 47 12.69 -13.02 -9.70
CA MET A 47 11.37 -12.39 -9.85
C MET A 47 10.27 -13.23 -9.19
N ILE A 48 10.24 -14.54 -9.46
CA ILE A 48 9.26 -15.46 -8.86
C ILE A 48 9.45 -15.52 -7.34
N LEU A 49 10.69 -15.64 -6.85
CA LEU A 49 10.97 -15.70 -5.42
C LEU A 49 10.49 -14.44 -4.69
N MET A 50 10.81 -13.26 -5.22
CA MET A 50 10.42 -11.98 -4.61
C MET A 50 8.90 -11.76 -4.69
N MET A 51 8.27 -12.17 -5.78
CA MET A 51 6.82 -12.17 -5.92
C MET A 51 6.15 -13.07 -4.87
N LEU A 52 6.67 -14.27 -4.63
CA LEU A 52 6.14 -15.16 -3.58
C LEU A 52 6.27 -14.53 -2.19
N PHE A 53 7.40 -13.90 -1.88
CA PHE A 53 7.52 -13.15 -0.62
C PHE A 53 6.52 -12.00 -0.53
N ALA A 54 6.23 -11.29 -1.63
CA ALA A 54 5.17 -10.27 -1.64
C ALA A 54 3.80 -10.88 -1.31
N PHE A 55 3.49 -12.05 -1.83
CA PHE A 55 2.24 -12.75 -1.54
C PHE A 55 2.12 -13.18 -0.08
N PHE A 56 3.22 -13.55 0.57
CA PHE A 56 3.19 -13.89 1.99
C PHE A 56 2.98 -12.68 2.91
N VAL A 57 3.16 -11.45 2.40
CA VAL A 57 2.87 -10.25 3.18
C VAL A 57 1.37 -10.08 3.34
N LYS A 58 0.61 -10.15 2.22
CA LYS A 58 -0.83 -9.87 2.26
C LYS A 58 -1.54 -10.36 0.99
N GLU A 59 -2.85 -10.65 1.13
CA GLU A 59 -3.70 -11.11 0.05
C GLU A 59 -3.85 -10.12 -1.10
N ASP A 60 -3.84 -8.81 -0.81
CA ASP A 60 -3.96 -7.75 -1.81
C ASP A 60 -2.68 -7.57 -2.66
N ALA A 61 -1.56 -8.14 -2.24
CA ALA A 61 -0.32 -8.16 -3.03
C ALA A 61 -0.53 -8.71 -4.44
N ALA A 62 -1.49 -9.63 -4.61
CA ALA A 62 -1.86 -10.17 -5.90
C ALA A 62 -2.32 -9.09 -6.90
N ILE A 63 -3.02 -8.06 -6.44
CA ILE A 63 -3.53 -6.98 -7.31
C ILE A 63 -2.36 -6.16 -7.86
N TYR A 64 -1.37 -5.84 -7.04
CA TYR A 64 -0.16 -5.11 -7.49
C TYR A 64 0.64 -5.94 -8.50
N VAL A 65 0.79 -7.23 -8.24
CA VAL A 65 1.51 -8.15 -9.14
C VAL A 65 0.75 -8.37 -10.45
N LEU A 66 -0.59 -8.46 -10.41
CA LEU A 66 -1.44 -8.58 -11.60
C LEU A 66 -1.29 -7.35 -12.50
N VAL A 67 -1.35 -6.15 -11.90
CA VAL A 67 -1.14 -4.90 -12.64
C VAL A 67 0.27 -4.82 -13.21
N LEU A 68 1.27 -5.22 -12.45
CA LEU A 68 2.64 -5.29 -12.92
C LEU A 68 2.79 -6.26 -14.10
N GLY A 69 2.19 -7.45 -14.03
CA GLY A 69 2.16 -8.43 -15.13
C GLY A 69 1.49 -7.88 -16.39
N THR A 70 0.36 -7.20 -16.22
CA THR A 70 -0.35 -6.52 -17.31
C THR A 70 0.52 -5.42 -17.93
N PHE A 71 1.22 -4.64 -17.11
CA PHE A 71 2.16 -3.63 -17.58
C PHE A 71 3.30 -4.25 -18.41
N TYR A 72 3.91 -5.35 -17.94
CA TYR A 72 4.95 -6.06 -18.70
C TYR A 72 4.44 -6.58 -20.03
N LEU A 73 3.22 -7.11 -20.06
CA LEU A 73 2.59 -7.62 -21.28
C LEU A 73 2.32 -6.50 -22.31
N LEU A 74 1.71 -5.39 -21.86
CA LEU A 74 1.21 -4.35 -22.75
C LEU A 74 2.24 -3.28 -23.09
N SER A 75 3.06 -2.88 -22.13
CA SER A 75 3.98 -1.76 -22.25
C SER A 75 5.42 -2.22 -22.55
N ARG A 76 5.92 -3.20 -21.83
CA ARG A 76 7.27 -3.75 -22.04
C ARG A 76 7.33 -4.81 -23.14
N LYS A 77 6.19 -5.31 -23.60
CA LYS A 77 6.04 -6.40 -24.58
C LYS A 77 6.78 -7.69 -24.17
N ASP A 78 7.00 -7.85 -22.87
CA ASP A 78 7.60 -9.06 -22.28
C ASP A 78 6.51 -10.06 -21.92
N LYS A 79 6.07 -10.82 -22.93
CA LYS A 79 4.95 -11.78 -22.78
C LYS A 79 5.24 -12.83 -21.73
N LYS A 80 6.49 -13.33 -21.67
CA LYS A 80 6.85 -14.42 -20.74
C LYS A 80 6.70 -14.00 -19.30
N ARG A 81 7.32 -12.89 -18.88
CA ARG A 81 7.28 -12.42 -17.50
C ARG A 81 5.91 -11.83 -17.14
N GLY A 82 5.31 -11.10 -18.09
CA GLY A 82 3.96 -10.58 -17.91
C GLY A 82 2.97 -11.72 -17.61
N LEU A 83 2.99 -12.80 -18.39
CA LEU A 83 2.09 -13.93 -18.18
C LEU A 83 2.37 -14.69 -16.88
N ILE A 84 3.65 -14.90 -16.52
CA ILE A 84 4.01 -15.53 -15.23
C ILE A 84 3.43 -14.72 -14.07
N LEU A 85 3.66 -13.41 -14.04
CA LEU A 85 3.15 -12.53 -12.98
C LEU A 85 1.62 -12.58 -12.91
N MET A 86 0.93 -12.47 -14.05
CA MET A 86 -0.54 -12.49 -14.10
C MET A 86 -1.12 -13.81 -13.63
N VAL A 87 -0.61 -14.93 -14.11
CA VAL A 87 -1.14 -16.26 -13.74
C VAL A 87 -0.89 -16.55 -12.26
N CYS A 88 0.33 -16.29 -11.78
CA CYS A 88 0.64 -16.50 -10.36
C CYS A 88 -0.21 -15.59 -9.45
N ALA A 89 -0.41 -14.33 -9.83
CA ALA A 89 -1.25 -13.41 -9.08
C ALA A 89 -2.72 -13.87 -9.05
N ALA A 90 -3.28 -14.28 -10.18
CA ALA A 90 -4.65 -14.75 -10.25
C ALA A 90 -4.86 -16.04 -9.43
N VAL A 91 -3.97 -17.01 -9.55
CA VAL A 91 -4.04 -18.26 -8.78
C VAL A 91 -3.92 -17.97 -7.27
N TYR A 92 -2.93 -17.17 -6.88
CA TYR A 92 -2.77 -16.81 -5.47
C TYR A 92 -3.99 -16.07 -4.92
N PHE A 93 -4.54 -15.10 -5.65
CA PHE A 93 -5.71 -14.33 -5.22
C PHE A 93 -6.92 -15.24 -4.96
N LEU A 94 -7.20 -16.18 -5.86
CA LEU A 94 -8.30 -17.12 -5.69
C LEU A 94 -8.11 -18.02 -4.46
N ILE A 95 -6.88 -18.51 -4.25
CA ILE A 95 -6.56 -19.31 -3.06
C ILE A 95 -6.69 -18.47 -1.78
N ALA A 96 -6.10 -17.28 -1.76
CA ALA A 96 -6.11 -16.40 -0.59
C ALA A 96 -7.55 -16.02 -0.18
N ILE A 97 -8.38 -15.60 -1.14
CA ILE A 97 -9.81 -15.28 -0.87
C ILE A 97 -10.57 -16.51 -0.36
N SER A 98 -10.33 -17.68 -0.96
CA SER A 98 -10.98 -18.92 -0.50
C SER A 98 -10.60 -19.25 0.94
N VAL A 99 -9.32 -19.11 1.29
CA VAL A 99 -8.83 -19.33 2.66
C VAL A 99 -9.45 -18.31 3.63
N VAL A 100 -9.39 -17.03 3.32
CA VAL A 100 -9.94 -15.96 4.18
C VAL A 100 -11.44 -16.20 4.42
N ASN A 101 -12.20 -16.50 3.37
CA ASN A 101 -13.65 -16.76 3.48
C ASN A 101 -13.97 -18.01 4.32
N SER A 102 -13.09 -19.04 4.32
CA SER A 102 -13.28 -20.23 5.14
C SER A 102 -13.18 -19.97 6.65
N TYR A 103 -12.48 -18.91 7.03
CA TYR A 103 -12.38 -18.45 8.43
C TYR A 103 -13.41 -17.38 8.82
N GLY A 104 -14.35 -17.07 7.93
CA GLY A 104 -15.43 -16.10 8.20
C GLY A 104 -14.97 -14.64 8.24
N LEU A 105 -13.77 -14.34 7.81
CA LEU A 105 -13.17 -13.02 7.87
C LEU A 105 -13.40 -12.17 6.62
N GLY A 106 -14.50 -12.33 5.89
CA GLY A 106 -14.84 -11.62 4.65
C GLY A 106 -14.80 -10.06 4.72
N ILE A 107 -13.79 -9.52 5.43
CA ILE A 107 -13.60 -8.07 5.65
C ILE A 107 -13.39 -7.34 4.32
N MET A 108 -12.77 -7.99 3.33
CA MET A 108 -12.49 -7.37 2.04
C MET A 108 -13.77 -7.07 1.25
N ASP A 109 -14.76 -7.93 1.34
CA ASP A 109 -16.06 -7.72 0.68
C ASP A 109 -16.75 -6.45 1.18
N ASN A 110 -16.75 -6.23 2.49
CA ASN A 110 -17.42 -5.07 3.10
C ASN A 110 -16.77 -3.73 2.73
N ARG A 111 -15.50 -3.72 2.34
CA ARG A 111 -14.76 -2.49 1.99
C ARG A 111 -15.21 -1.88 0.66
N PHE A 112 -15.89 -2.63 -0.18
CA PHE A 112 -16.37 -2.21 -1.50
C PHE A 112 -17.89 -2.27 -1.62
N SER A 113 -18.60 -2.40 -0.49
CA SER A 113 -20.07 -2.54 -0.46
C SER A 113 -20.82 -1.37 -1.09
N ASN A 114 -20.22 -0.18 -1.12
CA ASN A 114 -20.76 0.98 -1.84
C ASN A 114 -20.87 0.78 -3.37
N LEU A 115 -20.16 -0.20 -3.92
CA LEU A 115 -20.20 -0.54 -5.33
C LEU A 115 -21.05 -1.78 -5.64
N TYR A 116 -21.80 -2.29 -4.66
CA TYR A 116 -22.67 -3.45 -4.84
C TYR A 116 -24.08 -2.99 -5.21
N PHE A 117 -24.71 -3.71 -6.14
CA PHE A 117 -26.14 -3.54 -6.43
C PHE A 117 -27.00 -4.28 -5.39
N ASP A 118 -26.50 -5.43 -4.91
CA ASP A 118 -27.15 -6.24 -3.88
C ASP A 118 -26.19 -6.44 -2.72
N ALA A 119 -26.66 -6.34 -1.49
CA ALA A 119 -25.86 -6.45 -0.29
C ALA A 119 -25.08 -7.79 -0.20
N ASP A 120 -25.65 -8.86 -0.74
CA ASP A 120 -25.08 -10.22 -0.69
C ASP A 120 -24.18 -10.57 -1.90
N GLY A 121 -23.91 -9.62 -2.76
CA GLY A 121 -23.34 -9.90 -4.09
C GLY A 121 -21.83 -10.09 -4.19
N GLY A 122 -21.06 -9.72 -3.16
CA GLY A 122 -19.59 -9.85 -3.10
C GLY A 122 -18.83 -9.07 -4.18
N LEU A 123 -17.51 -9.25 -4.21
CA LEU A 123 -16.58 -8.49 -5.08
C LEU A 123 -16.89 -8.57 -6.58
N SER A 124 -17.61 -9.60 -7.04
CA SER A 124 -17.99 -9.69 -8.46
C SER A 124 -18.90 -8.55 -8.91
N GLN A 125 -19.65 -7.96 -7.97
CA GLN A 125 -20.53 -6.83 -8.24
C GLN A 125 -19.78 -5.53 -8.52
N VAL A 126 -18.56 -5.37 -8.00
CA VAL A 126 -17.70 -4.22 -8.33
C VAL A 126 -17.49 -4.12 -9.84
N PHE A 127 -17.17 -5.25 -10.48
CA PHE A 127 -16.98 -5.29 -11.94
C PHE A 127 -18.28 -4.99 -12.70
N LYS A 128 -19.41 -5.52 -12.22
CA LYS A 128 -20.73 -5.23 -12.82
C LYS A 128 -21.05 -3.74 -12.70
N SER A 129 -20.78 -3.11 -11.55
CA SER A 129 -21.01 -1.68 -11.33
C SER A 129 -20.16 -0.80 -12.24
N ILE A 130 -18.88 -1.15 -12.41
CA ILE A 130 -17.98 -0.41 -13.30
C ILE A 130 -18.51 -0.40 -14.74
N ILE A 131 -19.08 -1.52 -15.21
CA ILE A 131 -19.60 -1.64 -16.57
C ILE A 131 -20.99 -1.02 -16.70
N ALA A 132 -21.89 -1.29 -15.76
CA ALA A 132 -23.30 -0.91 -15.86
C ALA A 132 -23.55 0.54 -15.47
N ASN A 133 -22.78 1.11 -14.54
CA ASN A 133 -22.97 2.47 -14.05
C ASN A 133 -21.63 3.19 -13.77
N PRO A 134 -20.81 3.47 -14.79
CA PRO A 134 -19.51 4.09 -14.61
C PRO A 134 -19.60 5.48 -13.98
N GLY A 135 -20.68 6.23 -14.23
CA GLY A 135 -20.89 7.55 -13.62
C GLY A 135 -21.02 7.47 -12.09
N TYR A 136 -21.76 6.47 -11.59
CA TYR A 136 -21.86 6.21 -10.16
C TYR A 136 -20.50 5.84 -9.56
N VAL A 137 -19.75 4.96 -10.21
CA VAL A 137 -18.41 4.54 -9.76
C VAL A 137 -17.47 5.74 -9.68
N ILE A 138 -17.48 6.63 -10.67
CA ILE A 138 -16.69 7.87 -10.65
C ILE A 138 -17.11 8.79 -9.49
N ALA A 139 -18.41 8.91 -9.22
CA ALA A 139 -18.89 9.68 -8.08
C ALA A 139 -18.38 9.09 -6.75
N GLN A 140 -18.37 7.76 -6.60
CA GLN A 140 -17.82 7.09 -5.42
C GLN A 140 -16.30 7.26 -5.25
N MET A 141 -15.57 7.53 -6.33
CA MET A 141 -14.14 7.89 -6.25
C MET A 141 -13.93 9.28 -5.62
N ILE A 142 -14.85 10.20 -5.82
CA ILE A 142 -14.73 11.58 -5.33
C ILE A 142 -15.27 11.69 -3.92
N THR A 143 -16.42 11.08 -3.64
CA THR A 143 -17.06 11.07 -2.33
C THR A 143 -17.81 9.78 -2.10
N ASN A 144 -17.75 9.23 -0.90
CA ASN A 144 -18.52 8.06 -0.49
C ASN A 144 -18.90 8.16 1.00
N SER A 145 -19.48 7.10 1.57
CA SER A 145 -19.94 7.08 2.96
C SER A 145 -18.83 7.21 4.01
N SER A 146 -17.56 6.97 3.64
CA SER A 146 -16.42 7.01 4.57
C SER A 146 -15.58 8.27 4.48
N ALA A 147 -15.63 8.97 3.34
CA ALA A 147 -14.81 10.16 3.14
C ALA A 147 -15.50 11.12 2.17
N ASP A 148 -15.41 12.40 2.48
CA ASP A 148 -15.88 13.46 1.58
C ASP A 148 -14.86 13.77 0.48
N SER A 149 -15.25 14.66 -0.42
CA SER A 149 -14.37 15.08 -1.52
C SER A 149 -13.09 15.76 -1.05
N VAL A 150 -13.13 16.47 0.08
CA VAL A 150 -11.96 17.19 0.61
C VAL A 150 -10.90 16.21 1.10
N GLU A 151 -11.31 15.17 1.84
CA GLU A 151 -10.40 14.14 2.34
C GLU A 151 -9.74 13.37 1.19
N LYS A 152 -10.51 12.95 0.20
CA LYS A 152 -9.99 12.24 -0.97
C LYS A 152 -9.07 13.12 -1.84
N ILE A 153 -9.41 14.40 -2.03
CA ILE A 153 -8.54 15.36 -2.73
C ILE A 153 -7.24 15.57 -1.94
N ALA A 154 -7.32 15.73 -0.62
CA ALA A 154 -6.14 15.86 0.23
C ALA A 154 -5.23 14.62 0.11
N TYR A 155 -5.81 13.43 0.11
CA TYR A 155 -5.06 12.18 -0.13
C TYR A 155 -4.36 12.20 -1.50
N PHE A 156 -5.04 12.59 -2.58
CA PHE A 156 -4.41 12.73 -3.90
C PHE A 156 -3.27 13.74 -3.91
N ILE A 157 -3.44 14.88 -3.26
CA ILE A 157 -2.39 15.90 -3.17
C ILE A 157 -1.18 15.34 -2.41
N LEU A 158 -1.39 14.63 -1.31
CA LEU A 158 -0.32 14.04 -0.52
C LEU A 158 0.40 12.90 -1.24
N MET A 159 -0.32 12.13 -2.06
CA MET A 159 0.25 11.06 -2.86
C MET A 159 0.98 11.58 -4.11
N PHE A 160 0.43 12.54 -4.82
CA PHE A 160 0.96 12.98 -6.10
C PHE A 160 1.75 14.28 -6.04
N GLY A 161 1.52 15.14 -5.07
CA GLY A 161 2.23 16.41 -4.93
C GLY A 161 3.75 16.24 -4.90
N PRO A 162 4.31 15.36 -4.05
CA PRO A 162 5.75 15.10 -4.04
C PRO A 162 6.28 14.51 -5.33
N MET A 163 5.40 13.85 -6.10
CA MET A 163 5.74 13.15 -7.33
C MET A 163 5.42 13.94 -8.60
N ALA A 164 4.81 15.12 -8.48
CA ALA A 164 4.20 15.86 -9.58
C ALA A 164 5.11 16.06 -10.81
N THR A 165 6.43 16.22 -10.60
CA THR A 165 7.37 16.41 -11.71
C THR A 165 7.89 15.12 -12.33
N VAL A 166 7.72 13.97 -11.66
CA VAL A 166 8.33 12.70 -12.08
C VAL A 166 7.31 11.62 -12.49
N ILE A 167 6.03 11.74 -12.12
CA ILE A 167 5.02 10.73 -12.45
C ILE A 167 4.26 11.02 -13.75
N PHE A 168 4.22 12.27 -14.22
CA PHE A 168 3.48 12.61 -15.42
C PHE A 168 4.13 12.00 -16.65
N THR A 169 3.38 11.17 -17.33
CA THR A 169 3.79 10.41 -18.50
C THR A 169 2.62 10.26 -19.45
N THR A 170 2.81 9.52 -20.52
CA THR A 170 1.77 9.19 -21.48
C THR A 170 1.65 7.70 -21.71
N GLY A 171 0.47 7.28 -22.16
CA GLY A 171 0.23 5.94 -22.67
C GLY A 171 0.10 4.87 -21.57
N LYS A 172 0.57 3.66 -21.90
CA LYS A 172 0.29 2.44 -21.15
C LYS A 172 0.95 2.37 -19.76
N LYS A 173 1.89 3.26 -19.45
CA LYS A 173 2.54 3.33 -18.13
C LYS A 173 1.55 3.72 -17.03
N TYR A 174 0.50 4.46 -17.35
CA TYR A 174 -0.52 4.84 -16.35
C TYR A 174 -1.24 3.66 -15.70
N ILE A 175 -1.18 2.47 -16.30
CA ILE A 175 -1.75 1.27 -15.67
C ILE A 175 -1.15 0.98 -14.29
N LEU A 176 0.09 1.42 -14.03
CA LEU A 176 0.75 1.26 -12.73
C LEU A 176 0.09 2.10 -11.62
N LEU A 177 -0.75 3.08 -11.96
CA LEU A 177 -1.52 3.84 -10.98
C LEU A 177 -2.88 3.20 -10.65
N SER A 178 -3.31 2.18 -11.40
CA SER A 178 -4.63 1.57 -11.19
C SER A 178 -4.83 0.97 -9.80
N PRO A 179 -3.83 0.39 -9.11
CA PRO A 179 -4.03 -0.09 -7.74
C PRO A 179 -4.36 1.01 -6.74
N LEU A 180 -3.81 2.22 -6.91
CA LEU A 180 -4.20 3.37 -6.09
C LEU A 180 -5.71 3.61 -6.17
N ILE A 181 -6.26 3.57 -7.38
CA ILE A 181 -7.68 3.79 -7.59
C ILE A 181 -8.50 2.60 -7.08
N ILE A 182 -8.14 1.38 -7.47
CA ILE A 182 -8.92 0.18 -7.19
C ILE A 182 -8.90 -0.15 -5.69
N ILE A 183 -7.74 -0.09 -5.05
CA ILE A 183 -7.57 -0.52 -3.65
C ILE A 183 -7.86 0.63 -2.70
N ASN A 184 -7.31 1.82 -2.95
CA ASN A 184 -7.33 2.90 -1.98
C ASN A 184 -8.54 3.85 -2.16
N ILE A 185 -8.93 4.16 -3.39
CA ILE A 185 -9.94 5.20 -3.64
C ILE A 185 -11.37 4.65 -3.68
N PHE A 186 -11.59 3.45 -4.24
CA PHE A 186 -12.94 2.87 -4.33
C PHE A 186 -13.50 2.39 -2.98
N THR A 187 -12.64 2.11 -2.04
CA THR A 187 -13.01 1.55 -0.74
C THR A 187 -13.83 2.51 0.12
N THR A 188 -14.70 1.95 0.97
CA THR A 188 -15.35 2.67 2.07
C THR A 188 -14.52 2.68 3.34
N TYR A 189 -13.36 2.03 3.38
CA TYR A 189 -12.52 1.98 4.55
C TYR A 189 -11.58 3.20 4.60
N VAL A 190 -11.88 4.15 5.49
CA VAL A 190 -11.22 5.46 5.57
C VAL A 190 -9.70 5.40 5.64
N TYR A 191 -9.14 4.42 6.33
CA TYR A 191 -7.69 4.29 6.50
C TYR A 191 -6.94 3.91 5.20
N MET A 192 -7.64 3.42 4.16
CA MET A 192 -7.01 3.07 2.89
C MET A 192 -6.67 4.30 2.04
N HIS A 193 -7.36 5.42 2.22
CA HIS A 193 -7.05 6.70 1.60
C HIS A 193 -6.49 7.72 2.60
N ASP A 194 -5.72 7.24 3.57
CA ASP A 194 -4.91 8.06 4.47
C ASP A 194 -3.44 7.64 4.36
N ILE A 195 -2.55 8.62 4.10
CA ILE A 195 -1.11 8.37 3.96
C ILE A 195 -0.43 7.94 5.26
N ASN A 196 -1.09 8.11 6.39
CA ASN A 196 -0.54 7.77 7.70
C ASN A 196 -0.70 6.30 8.06
N PHE A 197 -1.37 5.51 7.22
CA PHE A 197 -1.60 4.10 7.45
C PHE A 197 -0.86 3.21 6.43
N GLN A 198 -0.71 1.95 6.78
CA GLN A 198 0.10 0.95 6.07
C GLN A 198 -0.40 0.58 4.66
N TYR A 199 -1.60 0.99 4.27
CA TYR A 199 -2.24 0.56 3.01
C TYR A 199 -1.61 1.15 1.73
N ASN A 200 -0.65 2.06 1.88
CA ASN A 200 -0.01 2.73 0.75
C ASN A 200 1.26 2.01 0.26
N PHE A 201 1.84 1.09 1.04
CA PHE A 201 3.14 0.50 0.74
C PHE A 201 3.21 -0.23 -0.61
N GLY A 202 2.15 -0.92 -1.03
CA GLY A 202 2.10 -1.56 -2.34
C GLY A 202 2.06 -0.55 -3.49
N VAL A 203 1.25 0.48 -3.35
CA VAL A 203 1.10 1.56 -4.35
C VAL A 203 2.40 2.35 -4.51
N ILE A 204 3.12 2.62 -3.41
CA ILE A 204 4.40 3.34 -3.41
C ILE A 204 5.41 2.65 -4.33
N ALA A 205 5.50 1.32 -4.31
CA ALA A 205 6.41 0.58 -5.17
C ALA A 205 6.16 0.88 -6.66
N LEU A 206 4.89 0.87 -7.08
CA LEU A 206 4.52 1.09 -8.47
C LEU A 206 4.68 2.56 -8.89
N ILE A 207 4.37 3.51 -8.01
CA ILE A 207 4.58 4.94 -8.27
C ILE A 207 6.08 5.25 -8.41
N MET A 208 6.92 4.70 -7.52
CA MET A 208 8.38 4.86 -7.61
C MET A 208 8.93 4.26 -8.90
N TYR A 209 8.48 3.08 -9.30
CA TYR A 209 8.88 2.48 -10.55
C TYR A 209 8.45 3.32 -11.76
N LEU A 210 7.21 3.83 -11.77
CA LEU A 210 6.73 4.74 -12.79
C LEU A 210 7.61 5.98 -12.92
N ALA A 211 7.95 6.61 -11.79
CA ALA A 211 8.80 7.79 -11.74
C ALA A 211 10.22 7.49 -12.29
N ILE A 212 10.81 6.36 -11.92
CA ILE A 212 12.12 5.93 -12.43
C ILE A 212 12.07 5.75 -13.95
N MET A 213 11.04 5.08 -14.48
CA MET A 213 10.89 4.87 -15.91
C MET A 213 10.72 6.18 -16.67
N ASN A 214 9.90 7.10 -16.13
CA ASN A 214 9.69 8.39 -16.78
C ASN A 214 10.97 9.20 -16.86
N MET A 215 11.75 9.21 -15.79
CA MET A 215 13.02 9.93 -15.76
C MET A 215 14.09 9.26 -16.63
N ALA A 216 14.00 7.97 -16.90
CA ALA A 216 14.87 7.29 -17.87
C ALA A 216 14.60 7.71 -19.33
N ASP A 217 13.37 8.17 -19.64
CA ASP A 217 12.98 8.63 -20.97
C ASP A 217 13.32 10.12 -21.20
N VAL A 218 13.73 10.84 -20.17
CA VAL A 218 14.04 12.28 -20.22
C VAL A 218 15.56 12.51 -20.27
N LYS A 219 15.98 13.59 -20.96
CA LYS A 219 17.40 14.01 -20.97
C LYS A 219 17.93 14.17 -19.53
N ALA A 220 19.15 13.68 -19.27
CA ALA A 220 19.72 13.57 -17.94
C ALA A 220 19.67 14.88 -17.11
N GLU A 221 19.92 16.03 -17.74
CA GLU A 221 19.84 17.34 -17.08
C GLU A 221 18.42 17.66 -16.58
N LYS A 222 17.41 17.47 -17.46
CA LYS A 222 16.02 17.67 -17.10
C LYS A 222 15.56 16.67 -16.04
N ALA A 223 15.95 15.41 -16.16
CA ALA A 223 15.66 14.38 -15.19
C ALA A 223 16.24 14.73 -13.81
N LYS A 224 17.47 15.25 -13.75
CA LYS A 224 18.08 15.74 -12.50
C LYS A 224 17.23 16.87 -11.88
N THR A 225 16.84 17.85 -12.69
CA THR A 225 16.00 18.97 -12.23
C THR A 225 14.66 18.46 -11.68
N TYR A 226 13.96 17.61 -12.42
CA TYR A 226 12.65 17.10 -12.02
C TYR A 226 12.72 16.27 -10.74
N VAL A 227 13.72 15.40 -10.61
CA VAL A 227 13.93 14.63 -9.38
C VAL A 227 14.30 15.55 -8.22
N SER A 228 15.13 16.61 -8.44
CA SER A 228 15.47 17.57 -7.38
C SER A 228 14.23 18.33 -6.88
N ILE A 229 13.33 18.75 -7.79
CA ILE A 229 12.07 19.38 -7.42
C ILE A 229 11.19 18.40 -6.63
N ALA A 230 11.07 17.15 -7.08
CA ALA A 230 10.29 16.13 -6.39
C ALA A 230 10.83 15.87 -4.96
N VAL A 231 12.16 15.79 -4.80
CA VAL A 231 12.80 15.64 -3.47
C VAL A 231 12.53 16.85 -2.58
N LEU A 232 12.60 18.07 -3.13
CA LEU A 232 12.29 19.28 -2.39
C LEU A 232 10.82 19.30 -1.94
N CYS A 233 9.89 19.01 -2.84
CA CYS A 233 8.47 18.93 -2.51
C CYS A 233 8.20 17.84 -1.45
N ALA A 234 8.79 16.67 -1.59
CA ALA A 234 8.68 15.60 -0.60
C ALA A 234 9.22 16.04 0.76
N GLY A 235 10.36 16.74 0.79
CA GLY A 235 10.95 17.28 2.02
C GLY A 235 10.06 18.31 2.71
N ILE A 236 9.50 19.24 1.96
CA ILE A 236 8.57 20.24 2.49
C ILE A 236 7.33 19.57 3.08
N MET A 237 6.74 18.61 2.35
CA MET A 237 5.56 17.89 2.81
C MET A 237 5.86 16.94 3.98
N PHE A 238 7.05 16.35 4.02
CA PHE A 238 7.53 15.57 5.17
C PHE A 238 7.62 16.45 6.42
N VAL A 239 8.28 17.61 6.31
CA VAL A 239 8.41 18.56 7.43
C VAL A 239 7.03 19.06 7.89
N GLY A 240 6.13 19.35 6.96
CA GLY A 240 4.78 19.84 7.30
C GLY A 240 3.85 18.79 7.90
N ASN A 241 3.96 17.54 7.49
CA ASN A 241 3.01 16.49 7.86
C ASN A 241 3.57 15.50 8.90
N GLN A 242 4.81 15.04 8.75
CA GLN A 242 5.36 13.96 9.58
C GLN A 242 6.23 14.48 10.74
N PHE A 243 7.04 15.50 10.48
CA PHE A 243 7.95 16.02 11.50
C PHE A 243 7.23 16.50 12.78
N PRO A 244 6.07 17.18 12.72
CA PRO A 244 5.37 17.62 13.93
C PRO A 244 4.89 16.49 14.84
N LYS A 245 4.75 15.27 14.31
CA LYS A 245 4.29 14.09 15.08
C LYS A 245 5.37 13.54 16.00
N MET A 246 6.65 13.62 15.59
CA MET A 246 7.76 13.05 16.36
C MET A 246 7.91 13.63 17.77
N PRO A 247 7.93 14.97 17.96
CA PRO A 247 7.94 15.56 19.30
C PRO A 247 6.74 15.15 20.14
N ASN A 248 5.58 14.99 19.50
CA ASN A 248 4.36 14.61 20.20
C ASN A 248 4.43 13.15 20.71
N TYR A 249 4.93 12.22 19.92
CA TYR A 249 5.18 10.85 20.38
C TYR A 249 6.18 10.81 21.53
N TYR A 250 7.29 11.52 21.42
CA TYR A 250 8.29 11.59 22.48
C TYR A 250 7.71 12.18 23.79
N LYS A 251 6.92 13.25 23.67
CA LYS A 251 6.23 13.87 24.81
C LYS A 251 5.26 12.88 25.46
N THR A 252 4.39 12.26 24.67
CA THR A 252 3.41 11.28 25.16
C THR A 252 4.10 10.11 25.85
N TYR A 253 5.18 9.58 25.28
CA TYR A 253 5.95 8.51 25.91
C TYR A 253 6.53 8.96 27.25
N THR A 254 7.15 10.14 27.31
CA THR A 254 7.81 10.65 28.51
C THR A 254 6.81 10.91 29.64
N GLU A 255 5.67 11.50 29.31
CA GLU A 255 4.60 11.79 30.26
C GLU A 255 3.95 10.53 30.84
N ASN A 256 3.87 9.46 30.05
CA ASN A 256 3.22 8.20 30.45
C ASN A 256 4.21 7.10 30.84
N LYS A 257 5.51 7.38 30.90
CA LYS A 257 6.55 6.36 31.15
C LYS A 257 6.28 5.55 32.41
N SER A 258 5.89 6.19 33.50
CA SER A 258 5.58 5.49 34.76
C SER A 258 4.37 4.55 34.64
N THR A 259 3.41 4.90 33.79
CA THR A 259 2.25 4.06 33.50
C THR A 259 2.66 2.85 32.68
N TYR A 260 3.50 3.03 31.67
CA TYR A 260 4.03 1.91 30.87
C TYR A 260 4.84 0.93 31.71
N GLU A 261 5.70 1.45 32.59
CA GLU A 261 6.46 0.59 33.53
C GLU A 261 5.55 -0.20 34.49
N LYS A 262 4.41 0.35 34.91
CA LYS A 262 3.42 -0.37 35.72
C LYS A 262 2.70 -1.44 34.89
N ILE A 263 2.36 -1.14 33.62
CA ILE A 263 1.76 -2.09 32.70
C ILE A 263 2.71 -3.26 32.47
N ASP A 264 3.98 -3.00 32.16
CA ASP A 264 4.98 -4.04 31.94
C ASP A 264 5.10 -4.97 33.15
N LYS A 265 5.21 -4.39 34.37
CA LYS A 265 5.22 -5.17 35.60
C LYS A 265 3.96 -6.00 35.83
N ALA A 266 2.80 -5.47 35.46
CA ALA A 266 1.53 -6.21 35.54
C ALA A 266 1.49 -7.38 34.56
N LEU A 267 2.01 -7.19 33.35
CA LEU A 267 2.09 -8.22 32.33
C LEU A 267 3.08 -9.34 32.71
N GLU A 268 4.15 -9.02 33.44
CA GLU A 268 5.10 -10.02 34.01
C GLU A 268 4.44 -10.97 35.00
N LEU A 269 3.33 -10.59 35.63
CA LEU A 269 2.57 -11.45 36.54
C LEU A 269 1.80 -12.56 35.82
N VAL A 270 1.63 -12.48 34.50
CA VAL A 270 0.95 -13.51 33.73
C VAL A 270 1.89 -14.72 33.55
N PRO A 271 1.52 -15.90 34.05
CA PRO A 271 2.37 -17.10 33.90
C PRO A 271 2.59 -17.41 32.41
N THR A 272 3.80 -17.78 32.02
CA THR A 272 4.16 -18.09 30.61
C THR A 272 3.42 -19.29 30.02
N ASN A 273 2.88 -20.17 30.88
CA ASN A 273 2.07 -21.33 30.48
C ASN A 273 0.55 -21.08 30.53
N ALA A 274 0.14 -19.86 30.88
CA ALA A 274 -1.29 -19.51 30.88
C ALA A 274 -1.81 -19.31 29.48
N SER A 275 -3.02 -19.78 29.20
CA SER A 275 -3.80 -19.35 28.04
C SER A 275 -4.37 -17.97 28.32
N VAL A 276 -4.09 -17.01 27.45
CA VAL A 276 -4.48 -15.61 27.66
C VAL A 276 -5.36 -15.09 26.52
N CYS A 277 -6.36 -14.30 26.90
CA CYS A 277 -7.13 -13.48 25.99
C CYS A 277 -6.88 -12.02 26.35
N ALA A 278 -6.32 -11.26 25.43
CA ALA A 278 -5.94 -9.87 25.66
C ALA A 278 -6.33 -8.98 24.49
N SER A 279 -6.44 -7.67 24.73
CA SER A 279 -6.60 -6.71 23.64
C SER A 279 -5.36 -6.71 22.74
N GLY A 280 -5.52 -6.33 21.46
CA GLY A 280 -4.43 -6.27 20.48
C GLY A 280 -3.22 -5.46 20.94
N PHE A 281 -3.39 -4.50 21.86
CA PHE A 281 -2.28 -3.73 22.42
C PHE A 281 -1.38 -4.52 23.38
N PHE A 282 -1.90 -5.53 24.05
CA PHE A 282 -1.13 -6.34 25.00
C PHE A 282 -0.65 -7.67 24.40
N THR A 283 -1.28 -8.14 23.33
CA THR A 283 -0.93 -9.41 22.67
C THR A 283 0.56 -9.52 22.32
N PRO A 284 1.24 -8.49 21.76
CA PRO A 284 2.68 -8.58 21.47
C PRO A 284 3.55 -8.79 22.71
N HIS A 285 3.17 -8.21 23.84
CA HIS A 285 3.89 -8.36 25.11
C HIS A 285 3.71 -9.75 25.73
N LEU A 286 2.62 -10.42 25.39
CA LEU A 286 2.26 -11.76 25.85
C LEU A 286 2.59 -12.85 24.82
N SER A 287 3.44 -12.56 23.84
CA SER A 287 3.77 -13.47 22.73
C SER A 287 4.42 -14.80 23.15
N LYS A 288 4.91 -14.90 24.40
CA LYS A 288 5.42 -16.15 24.99
C LYS A 288 4.31 -17.05 25.55
N ASN A 289 3.10 -16.54 25.66
CA ASN A 289 1.93 -17.27 26.15
C ASN A 289 1.15 -17.84 24.96
N LEU A 290 0.33 -18.86 25.23
CA LEU A 290 -0.67 -19.29 24.25
C LEU A 290 -1.79 -18.24 24.21
N VAL A 291 -1.85 -17.46 23.14
CA VAL A 291 -2.89 -16.45 22.92
C VAL A 291 -4.08 -17.13 22.25
N LEU A 292 -5.27 -16.98 22.82
CA LEU A 292 -6.54 -17.52 22.32
C LEU A 292 -7.34 -16.43 21.62
#